data_3b831b5af443af6a6aa9de33cfba4b30
#
_entry.id   3b831b5af443af6a6aa9de33cfba4b30
#
_cell.length_a   1.000
_cell.length_b   1.000
_cell.length_c   1.000
_cell.angle_alpha   90.00
_cell.angle_beta   90.00
_cell.angle_gamma   90.00
#
_symmetry.space_group_name_H-M   'P 1'
#
loop_
_entity.id
_entity.type
_entity.pdbx_description
1 polymer ?
#
loop_
_entity_poly.entity_id
_entity_poly.type
_entity_poly.pdbx_seq_one_letter_code
_entity_poly.pdbx_strand_id
1 'polypeptide(L)' 'MCRFIETIQVRDGKLQNLAHHNRRMNETRQAVFGMADQLDILDYIGDCPESGFYKCRVVYGREVCEVAFSTYTMRTV' A
#
# COMPACT_ATOMS: atom_id res chain seq x y z
N MET A 1 -6.44 13.88 -12.89
CA MET A 1 -6.22 13.65 -11.46
C MET A 1 -5.11 12.63 -11.26
N CYS A 2 -4.08 12.99 -10.53
CA CYS A 2 -2.92 12.11 -10.35
C CYS A 2 -3.18 11.10 -9.24
N ARG A 3 -2.85 9.85 -9.53
CA ARG A 3 -2.90 8.77 -8.56
C ARG A 3 -1.56 8.10 -8.51
N PHE A 4 -1.22 7.63 -7.33
CA PHE A 4 0.04 6.94 -7.09
C PHE A 4 -0.25 5.55 -6.58
N ILE A 5 0.72 4.66 -6.76
CA ILE A 5 0.58 3.27 -6.36
C ILE A 5 1.75 2.89 -5.48
N GLU A 6 1.43 2.28 -4.33
CA GLU A 6 2.41 1.59 -3.50
C GLU A 6 2.12 0.10 -3.60
N THR A 7 3.15 -0.68 -3.84
CA THR A 7 3.05 -2.12 -3.85
C THR A 7 3.84 -2.67 -2.67
N ILE A 8 3.12 -3.28 -1.74
CA ILE A 8 3.69 -3.75 -0.49
C ILE A 8 3.71 -5.27 -0.49
N GLN A 9 4.86 -5.84 -0.18
CA GLN A 9 4.97 -7.28 -0.04
C GLN A 9 4.31 -7.71 1.28
N VAL A 10 3.49 -8.74 1.21
CA VAL A 10 2.85 -9.33 2.39
C VAL A 10 3.37 -10.74 2.54
N ARG A 11 3.92 -11.03 3.71
CA ARG A 11 4.46 -12.35 4.03
C ARG A 11 3.83 -12.85 5.31
N ASP A 12 3.09 -13.96 5.18
CA ASP A 12 2.44 -14.62 6.33
C ASP A 12 1.67 -13.65 7.21
N GLY A 13 0.83 -12.84 6.57
CA GLY A 13 -0.04 -11.89 7.26
C GLY A 13 0.61 -10.59 7.66
N LYS A 14 1.88 -10.38 7.32
CA LYS A 14 2.61 -9.17 7.72
C LYS A 14 3.02 -8.35 6.51
N LEU A 15 2.65 -7.09 6.52
CA LEU A 15 3.08 -6.14 5.50
C LEU A 15 4.53 -5.77 5.76
N GLN A 16 5.37 -5.95 4.74
CA GLN A 16 6.79 -5.70 4.83
C GLN A 16 7.09 -4.21 4.59
N ASN A 17 7.96 -3.64 5.41
CA ASN A 17 8.39 -2.25 5.27
C ASN A 17 7.23 -1.25 5.30
N LEU A 18 6.21 -1.54 6.09
CA LEU A 18 5.01 -0.72 6.16
C LEU A 18 5.33 0.74 6.52
N ALA A 19 6.21 0.95 7.50
CA ALA A 19 6.57 2.30 7.91
C ALA A 19 7.18 3.10 6.76
N HIS A 20 7.99 2.45 5.94
CA HIS A 20 8.60 3.09 4.77
C HIS A 20 7.54 3.47 3.73
N HIS A 21 6.60 2.55 3.47
CA HIS A 21 5.53 2.81 2.52
C HIS A 21 4.60 3.92 3.00
N ASN A 22 4.27 3.93 4.28
CA ASN A 22 3.44 5.00 4.86
C ASN A 22 4.14 6.35 4.73
N ARG A 23 5.42 6.41 5.06
CA ARG A 23 6.18 7.65 4.97
C ARG A 23 6.20 8.16 3.54
N ARG A 24 6.51 7.29 2.58
CA ARG A 24 6.59 7.68 1.18
C ARG A 24 5.23 8.16 0.66
N MET A 25 4.17 7.46 1.01
CA MET A 25 2.83 7.87 0.63
C MET A 25 2.50 9.26 1.16
N ASN A 26 2.77 9.49 2.44
CA ASN A 26 2.45 10.78 3.06
C ASN A 26 3.32 11.92 2.54
N GLU A 27 4.59 11.64 2.27
CA GLU A 27 5.47 12.63 1.64
C GLU A 27 4.99 13.02 0.25
N THR A 28 4.55 12.04 -0.53
CA THR A 28 4.02 12.28 -1.87
C THR A 28 2.74 13.10 -1.80
N ARG A 29 1.85 12.78 -0.86
CA ARG A 29 0.60 13.53 -0.67
C ARG A 29 0.88 14.97 -0.30
N GLN A 30 1.85 15.20 0.55
CA GLN A 30 2.22 16.55 0.93
C GLN A 30 2.81 17.32 -0.25
N ALA A 31 3.72 16.69 -1.00
CA ALA A 31 4.41 17.34 -2.11
C ALA A 31 3.49 17.64 -3.29
N VAL A 32 2.59 16.70 -3.61
CA VAL A 32 1.75 16.81 -4.81
C VAL A 32 0.42 17.48 -4.53
N PHE A 33 -0.19 17.16 -3.40
CA PHE A 33 -1.55 17.62 -3.08
C PHE A 33 -1.61 18.62 -1.93
N GLY A 34 -0.48 18.91 -1.30
CA GLY A 34 -0.45 19.81 -0.15
C GLY A 34 -1.15 19.28 1.09
N MET A 35 -1.29 17.96 1.19
CA MET A 35 -1.99 17.33 2.32
C MET A 35 -1.03 17.15 3.48
N ALA A 36 -1.31 17.81 4.59
CA ALA A 36 -0.45 17.77 5.77
C ALA A 36 -0.80 16.62 6.73
N ASP A 37 -1.97 16.02 6.57
CA ASP A 37 -2.40 14.91 7.42
C ASP A 37 -1.62 13.64 7.11
N GLN A 38 -1.53 12.76 8.09
CA GLN A 38 -0.82 11.49 7.95
C GLN A 38 -1.83 10.36 7.88
N LEU A 39 -1.76 9.59 6.80
CA LEU A 39 -2.57 8.40 6.65
C LEU A 39 -1.76 7.16 7.02
N ASP A 40 -2.42 6.16 7.56
CA ASP A 40 -1.82 4.87 7.85
C ASP A 40 -2.48 3.83 6.96
N ILE A 41 -1.69 3.15 6.15
CA ILE A 41 -2.19 2.13 5.24
C ILE A 41 -2.96 1.04 6.00
N LEU A 42 -2.53 0.72 7.23
CA LEU A 42 -3.21 -0.29 8.03
C LEU A 42 -4.69 0.04 8.28
N ASP A 43 -5.03 1.31 8.33
CA ASP A 43 -6.42 1.72 8.57
C ASP A 43 -7.33 1.37 7.40
N TYR A 44 -6.75 1.09 6.25
CA TYR A 44 -7.49 0.81 5.01
C TYR A 44 -7.43 -0.65 4.62
N ILE A 45 -6.74 -1.47 5.39
CA ILE A 45 -6.62 -2.89 5.12
C ILE A 45 -7.69 -3.62 5.90
N GLY A 46 -8.54 -4.36 5.16
CA GLY A 46 -9.52 -5.23 5.78
C GLY A 46 -8.91 -6.58 6.11
N ASP A 47 -9.40 -7.61 5.46
CA ASP A 47 -8.91 -8.97 5.68
C ASP A 47 -7.58 -9.16 4.96
N CYS A 48 -6.52 -9.30 5.73
CA CYS A 48 -5.19 -9.59 5.20
C CYS A 48 -4.98 -11.11 5.18
N PRO A 49 -4.48 -11.67 4.07
CA PRO A 49 -4.17 -13.11 4.04
C PRO A 49 -3.18 -13.48 5.14
N GLU A 50 -3.51 -14.51 5.90
CA GLU A 50 -2.74 -14.89 7.09
C GLU A 50 -1.48 -15.68 6.79
N SER A 51 -1.40 -16.28 5.61
CA SER A 51 -0.25 -17.10 5.24
C SER A 51 0.06 -16.95 3.77
N GLY A 52 1.31 -17.21 3.40
CA GLY A 52 1.77 -17.15 2.03
C GLY A 52 2.30 -15.79 1.63
N PHE A 53 2.57 -15.64 0.35
CA PHE A 53 3.12 -14.41 -0.21
C PHE A 53 2.08 -13.70 -1.06
N TYR A 54 1.87 -12.42 -0.78
CA TYR A 54 0.92 -11.60 -1.52
C TYR A 54 1.51 -10.23 -1.81
N LYS A 55 0.92 -9.55 -2.79
CA LYS A 55 1.16 -8.14 -3.02
C LYS A 55 -0.05 -7.38 -2.54
N CYS A 56 0.19 -6.33 -1.78
CA CYS A 56 -0.86 -5.38 -1.42
C CYS A 56 -0.65 -4.13 -2.27
N ARG A 57 -1.58 -3.88 -3.17
CA ARG A 57 -1.51 -2.72 -4.04
C ARG A 57 -2.40 -1.63 -3.45
N VAL A 58 -1.79 -0.50 -3.14
CA VAL A 58 -2.49 0.65 -2.57
C VAL A 58 -2.49 1.76 -3.59
N VAL A 59 -3.66 2.16 -4.03
CA VAL A 59 -3.82 3.29 -4.96
C VAL A 59 -4.30 4.47 -4.13
N TYR A 60 -3.58 5.57 -4.23
CA TYR A 60 -3.88 6.74 -3.42
C TYR A 60 -3.67 8.04 -4.18
N GLY A 61 -4.30 9.07 -3.69
CA GLY A 61 -4.10 10.44 -4.09
C GLY A 61 -4.24 11.28 -2.83
N ARG A 62 -5.24 12.13 -2.77
CA ARG A 62 -5.54 12.85 -1.54
C ARG A 62 -6.01 11.89 -0.45
N GLU A 63 -6.61 10.80 -0.85
CA GLU A 63 -7.05 9.73 0.04
C GLU A 63 -6.65 8.39 -0.55
N VAL A 64 -6.73 7.35 0.25
CA VAL A 64 -6.57 6.00 -0.27
C VAL A 64 -7.83 5.64 -1.05
N CYS A 65 -7.64 5.30 -2.32
CA CYS A 65 -8.75 5.01 -3.23
C CYS A 65 -9.06 3.54 -3.33
N GLU A 66 -8.01 2.70 -3.24
CA GLU A 66 -8.17 1.27 -3.44
C GLU A 66 -7.07 0.52 -2.73
N VAL A 67 -7.42 -0.61 -2.13
CA VAL A 67 -6.45 -1.55 -1.57
C VAL A 67 -6.84 -2.92 -2.08
N ALA A 68 -5.91 -3.61 -2.72
CA ALA A 68 -6.17 -4.93 -3.28
C ALA A 68 -5.01 -5.86 -3.01
N PHE A 69 -5.34 -7.10 -2.70
CA PHE A 69 -4.35 -8.15 -2.51
C PHE A 69 -4.35 -9.08 -3.72
N SER A 70 -3.17 -9.48 -4.14
CA SER A 70 -3.02 -10.48 -5.19
C SER A 70 -1.86 -11.39 -4.84
N THR A 71 -1.95 -12.63 -5.30
CA THR A 71 -0.87 -13.59 -5.06
C THR A 71 0.34 -13.23 -5.88
N TYR A 72 1.53 -13.49 -5.31
CA TYR A 72 2.74 -13.46 -6.10
C TYR A 72 2.74 -14.69 -6.99
N THR A 73 2.68 -14.44 -8.28
CA THR A 73 2.80 -15.49 -9.25
C THR A 73 4.27 -15.61 -9.61
N MET A 74 4.87 -16.70 -9.21
CA MET A 74 6.20 -17.02 -9.67
C MET A 74 6.11 -17.37 -11.14
N ARG A 75 6.45 -16.44 -11.97
CA ARG A 75 6.51 -16.71 -13.38
C ARG A 75 7.83 -17.35 -13.72
N THR A 76 7.75 -18.59 -14.01
CA THR A 76 8.83 -19.24 -14.71
C THR A 76 8.60 -19.02 -16.19
N VAL A 77 9.40 -18.25 -16.73
CA VAL A 77 9.37 -18.06 -18.17
C VAL A 77 10.60 -18.71 -18.75
#